data_c0f1c38a45a76e69e812a13a9dfa6855
#
_entry.id   c0f1c38a45a76e69e812a13a9dfa6855
#
_cell.length_a   1.000
_cell.length_b   1.000
_cell.length_c   1.000
_cell.angle_alpha   90.00
_cell.angle_beta   90.00
_cell.angle_gamma   90.00
#
_symmetry.space_group_name_H-M   'P 1'
#
loop_
_entity.id
_entity.type
_entity.pdbx_description
1 polymer ?
#
loop_
_entity_poly.entity_id
_entity_poly.type
_entity_poly.pdbx_seq_one_letter_code
_entity_poly.pdbx_strand_id
1 'polypeptide(L)'
;MMKRILFAAALLAALPCSVSAQVEKRVEVTKAYVPSVESAAKLAVVPDMTDTVKMRPEIDYTITPLSLQTTLATRPIRPATVTYWEFNRPLPFYLKAGAGYPLNSVLDFYASSQNPGTGYVVGYVNHEGRYAKIKNDFGIRNNSTRMLNRIGAAAGKYFGKHILEGDLSYENRMYHRYGMYVAPDVTSDMAPGAMADYGDANIAVRFGDDFQDLSRVNFEIAIRGGLFFDHSEWPDYNDKARQTTLETHAKIARGFGRHRLAAEFGYTRLAGQKAIGLYNQQLIHAALRYGIEGGVVRLEAGADYYHDKVKTVDAENYIIPFVRLNLNLGTDGLCPFFEMDGSVDDNGFRSLTRQNPYVAAAFWQTKSSVDYNGRFGIGGSIWRGKFDYRVYAGFSVRDNHPYWYVSDNYAIDGEKTAVAGAMRPALARQTVLSFNGEVTWRPVSSFRTELGVHGYIYNDDETKLHNGAPSFDGSLSAHYDGRKISFGAGVYLQSARKWSAVFENTGTETAPGEPVMQYDTFEAVSYTHLRA
;
A
#
# COMPACT_ATOMS: atom_id res chain seq x y z
N MET A 1 -8.22 29.05 4.12
CA MET A 1 -7.69 27.74 3.79
C MET A 1 -8.46 27.09 2.62
N MET A 2 -9.78 26.92 2.72
CA MET A 2 -10.65 26.38 1.66
C MET A 2 -10.50 27.02 0.28
N LYS A 3 -10.26 28.33 0.19
CA LYS A 3 -10.04 29.04 -1.09
C LYS A 3 -8.74 28.63 -1.80
N ARG A 4 -7.70 28.21 -1.07
CA ARG A 4 -6.41 27.77 -1.65
C ARG A 4 -6.48 26.31 -2.14
N ILE A 5 -7.25 25.47 -1.47
CA ILE A 5 -7.49 24.07 -1.89
C ILE A 5 -8.36 24.03 -3.16
N LEU A 6 -9.39 24.88 -3.22
CA LEU A 6 -10.22 25.05 -4.42
C LEU A 6 -9.39 25.60 -5.61
N PHE A 7 -8.40 26.45 -5.33
CA PHE A 7 -7.51 26.99 -6.36
C PHE A 7 -6.56 25.92 -6.90
N ALA A 8 -6.03 25.06 -6.04
CA ALA A 8 -5.20 23.92 -6.46
C ALA A 8 -6.00 22.88 -7.25
N ALA A 9 -7.22 22.57 -6.81
CA ALA A 9 -8.13 21.69 -7.54
C ALA A 9 -8.57 22.29 -8.88
N ALA A 10 -8.81 23.61 -8.94
CA ALA A 10 -9.13 24.33 -10.18
C ALA A 10 -7.91 24.40 -11.13
N LEU A 11 -6.70 24.51 -10.60
CA LEU A 11 -5.46 24.48 -11.40
C LEU A 11 -5.23 23.09 -12.02
N LEU A 12 -5.49 22.03 -11.28
CA LEU A 12 -5.43 20.65 -11.81
C LEU A 12 -6.54 20.38 -12.84
N ALA A 13 -7.73 20.96 -12.66
CA ALA A 13 -8.83 20.84 -13.61
C ALA A 13 -8.63 21.67 -14.90
N ALA A 14 -7.79 22.73 -14.86
CA ALA A 14 -7.49 23.58 -15.99
C ALA A 14 -6.35 23.05 -16.89
N LEU A 15 -5.56 22.09 -16.43
CA LEU A 15 -4.46 21.51 -17.21
C LEU A 15 -4.87 20.76 -18.49
N PRO A 16 -6.06 20.13 -18.60
CA PRO A 16 -6.45 19.50 -19.86
C PRO A 16 -6.88 20.46 -20.97
N CYS A 17 -7.15 21.73 -20.65
CA CYS A 17 -7.69 22.68 -21.66
C CYS A 17 -6.61 23.40 -22.49
N SER A 18 -5.33 23.22 -22.19
CA SER A 18 -4.24 23.90 -22.92
C SER A 18 -3.41 22.99 -23.82
N VAL A 19 -3.75 21.71 -23.91
CA VAL A 19 -3.20 20.85 -24.97
C VAL A 19 -3.99 21.16 -26.23
N SER A 20 -3.56 22.19 -27.00
CA SER A 20 -3.97 22.32 -28.38
C SER A 20 -3.62 21.02 -29.08
N ALA A 21 -4.65 20.29 -29.47
CA ALA A 21 -4.51 19.15 -30.34
C ALA A 21 -3.72 19.61 -31.56
N GLN A 22 -2.45 19.25 -31.65
CA GLN A 22 -1.81 19.17 -32.94
C GLN A 22 -2.69 18.21 -33.72
N VAL A 23 -3.37 18.75 -34.71
CA VAL A 23 -4.06 17.97 -35.72
C VAL A 23 -2.97 17.16 -36.39
N GLU A 24 -2.79 15.95 -35.92
CA GLU A 24 -2.06 14.93 -36.64
C GLU A 24 -2.82 14.80 -37.97
N LYS A 25 -2.21 15.36 -39.02
CA LYS A 25 -2.65 15.14 -40.37
C LYS A 25 -2.42 13.67 -40.65
N ARG A 26 -3.39 12.86 -40.30
CA ARG A 26 -3.47 11.46 -40.70
C ARG A 26 -3.51 11.47 -42.21
N VAL A 27 -2.35 11.32 -42.81
CA VAL A 27 -2.26 10.98 -44.23
C VAL A 27 -2.72 9.53 -44.29
N GLU A 28 -4.01 9.34 -44.44
CA GLU A 28 -4.58 8.13 -44.93
C GLU A 28 -4.11 8.01 -46.39
N VAL A 29 -3.02 7.31 -46.61
CA VAL A 29 -2.70 6.80 -47.94
C VAL A 29 -3.66 5.65 -48.19
N THR A 30 -4.91 5.97 -48.41
CA THR A 30 -5.80 5.12 -49.18
C THR A 30 -5.25 5.18 -50.59
N LYS A 31 -4.36 4.26 -50.93
CA LYS A 31 -4.15 3.89 -52.31
C LYS A 31 -5.55 3.41 -52.77
N ALA A 32 -6.27 4.30 -53.44
CA ALA A 32 -7.46 3.90 -54.13
C ALA A 32 -7.01 2.70 -55.00
N TYR A 33 -7.45 1.50 -54.65
CA TYR A 33 -7.37 0.36 -55.54
C TYR A 33 -8.31 0.71 -56.70
N VAL A 34 -7.73 1.32 -57.72
CA VAL A 34 -8.34 1.39 -59.02
C VAL A 34 -8.10 0.01 -59.60
N PRO A 35 -9.10 -0.85 -59.71
CA PRO A 35 -8.92 -2.08 -60.45
C PRO A 35 -8.61 -1.65 -61.89
N SER A 36 -7.37 -1.72 -62.28
CA SER A 36 -7.01 -1.71 -63.70
C SER A 36 -7.55 -3.03 -64.23
N VAL A 37 -8.74 -3.01 -64.77
CA VAL A 37 -9.18 -4.04 -65.71
C VAL A 37 -8.30 -3.80 -66.91
N GLU A 38 -7.20 -4.54 -67.00
CA GLU A 38 -6.56 -4.72 -68.29
C GLU A 38 -7.67 -5.22 -69.22
N SER A 39 -7.89 -4.44 -70.24
CA SER A 39 -8.82 -4.82 -71.32
C SER A 39 -8.30 -6.15 -71.83
N ALA A 40 -8.94 -7.24 -71.41
CA ALA A 40 -8.73 -8.52 -72.04
C ALA A 40 -9.06 -8.31 -73.51
N ALA A 41 -8.02 -8.31 -74.34
CA ALA A 41 -8.20 -8.32 -75.77
C ALA A 41 -9.09 -9.52 -76.08
N LYS A 42 -10.31 -9.26 -76.52
CA LYS A 42 -11.22 -10.27 -76.99
C LYS A 42 -10.50 -10.94 -78.14
N LEU A 43 -10.00 -12.16 -77.95
CA LEU A 43 -9.57 -13.02 -79.00
C LEU A 43 -10.80 -13.20 -79.92
N ALA A 44 -10.81 -12.46 -81.03
CA ALA A 44 -11.82 -12.62 -82.07
C ALA A 44 -11.48 -13.90 -82.86
N VAL A 45 -11.50 -15.03 -82.19
CA VAL A 45 -11.61 -16.32 -82.86
C VAL A 45 -13.12 -16.54 -83.02
N VAL A 46 -13.64 -16.26 -84.19
CA VAL A 46 -14.96 -16.66 -84.53
C VAL A 46 -14.94 -18.18 -84.52
N PRO A 47 -15.62 -18.84 -83.61
CA PRO A 47 -15.73 -20.30 -83.68
C PRO A 47 -16.45 -20.67 -84.93
N ASP A 48 -15.90 -21.62 -85.69
CA ASP A 48 -16.57 -22.21 -86.86
C ASP A 48 -17.82 -22.98 -86.33
N MET A 49 -18.97 -22.37 -86.51
CA MET A 49 -20.25 -22.88 -85.99
C MET A 49 -20.90 -23.90 -86.95
N THR A 50 -20.10 -24.46 -87.83
CA THR A 50 -20.58 -25.58 -88.72
C THR A 50 -20.35 -26.93 -88.01
N ASP A 51 -21.06 -27.11 -86.90
CA ASP A 51 -21.18 -28.45 -86.31
C ASP A 51 -22.30 -29.22 -87.01
N THR A 52 -21.93 -30.08 -87.93
CA THR A 52 -22.87 -30.92 -88.73
C THR A 52 -23.15 -32.22 -88.03
N VAL A 53 -22.72 -32.47 -86.82
CA VAL A 53 -22.99 -33.71 -86.10
C VAL A 53 -23.93 -33.45 -84.94
N LYS A 54 -25.23 -33.61 -85.14
CA LYS A 54 -26.21 -33.69 -84.06
C LYS A 54 -26.08 -35.04 -83.35
N MET A 55 -25.11 -35.18 -82.46
CA MET A 55 -25.14 -36.24 -81.47
C MET A 55 -26.26 -35.92 -80.48
N ARG A 56 -27.30 -36.66 -80.45
CA ARG A 56 -28.17 -36.74 -79.30
C ARG A 56 -27.65 -37.88 -78.44
N PRO A 57 -27.03 -37.63 -77.33
CA PRO A 57 -26.70 -38.68 -76.38
C PRO A 57 -28.05 -39.16 -75.80
N GLU A 58 -28.38 -40.41 -76.05
CA GLU A 58 -29.47 -41.09 -75.36
C GLU A 58 -28.95 -41.36 -73.93
N ILE A 59 -29.31 -40.47 -73.03
CA ILE A 59 -28.92 -40.61 -71.61
C ILE A 59 -29.96 -41.49 -70.96
N ASP A 60 -29.65 -42.78 -70.84
CA ASP A 60 -30.45 -43.70 -70.04
C ASP A 60 -30.24 -43.42 -68.54
N TYR A 61 -31.24 -42.83 -67.94
CA TYR A 61 -31.23 -42.59 -66.49
C TYR A 61 -31.72 -43.87 -65.79
N THR A 62 -30.85 -44.85 -65.66
CA THR A 62 -31.08 -45.94 -64.73
C THR A 62 -30.73 -45.46 -63.31
N ILE A 63 -31.76 -45.00 -62.61
CA ILE A 63 -31.60 -44.72 -61.16
C ILE A 63 -31.54 -46.07 -60.46
N THR A 64 -30.34 -46.53 -60.19
CA THR A 64 -30.13 -47.65 -59.29
C THR A 64 -30.26 -47.08 -57.84
N PRO A 65 -31.33 -47.47 -57.12
CA PRO A 65 -31.46 -47.03 -55.72
C PRO A 65 -30.35 -47.71 -54.90
N LEU A 66 -29.23 -47.01 -54.68
CA LEU A 66 -28.27 -47.44 -53.72
C LEU A 66 -28.85 -47.11 -52.33
N SER A 67 -29.38 -48.14 -51.72
CA SER A 67 -29.71 -48.04 -50.28
C SER A 67 -28.44 -47.92 -49.49
N LEU A 68 -27.94 -46.70 -49.34
CA LEU A 68 -26.90 -46.36 -48.34
C LEU A 68 -27.55 -46.48 -46.97
N GLN A 69 -27.39 -47.62 -46.33
CA GLN A 69 -27.59 -47.74 -44.91
C GLN A 69 -26.46 -46.95 -44.23
N THR A 70 -26.63 -45.65 -44.06
CA THR A 70 -25.80 -44.85 -43.16
C THR A 70 -26.19 -45.21 -41.73
N THR A 71 -25.62 -46.29 -41.21
CA THR A 71 -25.50 -46.47 -39.78
C THR A 71 -24.51 -45.44 -39.26
N LEU A 72 -24.95 -44.19 -39.13
CA LEU A 72 -24.28 -43.21 -38.29
C LEU A 72 -24.42 -43.73 -36.85
N ALA A 73 -23.46 -44.52 -36.42
CA ALA A 73 -23.25 -44.76 -35.01
C ALA A 73 -22.91 -43.42 -34.40
N THR A 74 -23.89 -42.67 -33.91
CA THR A 74 -23.69 -41.52 -33.07
C THR A 74 -22.96 -42.03 -31.84
N ARG A 75 -21.61 -41.88 -31.80
CA ARG A 75 -20.88 -42.02 -30.55
C ARG A 75 -21.44 -40.92 -29.64
N PRO A 76 -22.11 -41.25 -28.53
CA PRO A 76 -22.49 -40.24 -27.58
C PRO A 76 -21.24 -39.49 -27.19
N ILE A 77 -21.24 -38.18 -27.37
CA ILE A 77 -20.20 -37.30 -26.85
C ILE A 77 -20.13 -37.61 -25.35
N ARG A 78 -19.03 -38.21 -24.90
CA ARG A 78 -18.82 -38.39 -23.46
C ARG A 78 -19.00 -37.00 -22.85
N PRO A 79 -19.92 -36.81 -21.90
CA PRO A 79 -20.04 -35.54 -21.23
C PRO A 79 -18.65 -35.23 -20.70
N ALA A 80 -18.13 -34.02 -20.98
CA ALA A 80 -16.90 -33.56 -20.40
C ALA A 80 -17.08 -33.73 -18.91
N THR A 81 -16.28 -34.61 -18.31
CA THR A 81 -16.17 -34.69 -16.87
C THR A 81 -15.51 -33.35 -16.49
N VAL A 82 -16.35 -32.40 -16.09
CA VAL A 82 -15.86 -31.21 -15.41
C VAL A 82 -15.24 -31.77 -14.13
N THR A 83 -13.94 -31.94 -14.15
CA THR A 83 -13.19 -32.14 -12.91
C THR A 83 -13.40 -30.81 -12.19
N TYR A 84 -14.37 -30.79 -11.28
CA TYR A 84 -14.43 -29.72 -10.31
C TYR A 84 -13.03 -29.68 -9.70
N TRP A 85 -12.39 -28.51 -9.75
CA TRP A 85 -11.13 -28.33 -9.08
C TRP A 85 -11.34 -28.85 -7.68
N GLU A 86 -10.72 -29.98 -7.34
CA GLU A 86 -10.66 -30.41 -5.97
C GLU A 86 -9.97 -29.26 -5.25
N PHE A 87 -10.73 -28.51 -4.47
CA PHE A 87 -10.17 -27.53 -3.57
C PHE A 87 -9.15 -28.30 -2.76
N ASN A 88 -7.87 -28.08 -3.03
CA ASN A 88 -6.81 -28.61 -2.20
C ASN A 88 -7.10 -28.11 -0.80
N ARG A 89 -7.59 -29.00 0.06
CA ARG A 89 -7.87 -28.64 1.45
C ARG A 89 -6.57 -28.08 2.01
N PRO A 90 -6.59 -26.86 2.58
CA PRO A 90 -5.38 -26.31 3.19
C PRO A 90 -4.86 -27.32 4.21
N LEU A 91 -3.54 -27.47 4.27
CA LEU A 91 -2.92 -28.30 5.28
C LEU A 91 -3.30 -27.74 6.67
N PRO A 92 -3.61 -28.61 7.66
CA PRO A 92 -4.03 -28.15 8.97
C PRO A 92 -2.95 -27.41 9.73
N PHE A 93 -1.70 -27.62 9.35
CA PHE A 93 -0.53 -27.00 9.99
C PHE A 93 0.43 -26.44 8.95
N TYR A 94 0.99 -25.28 9.28
CA TYR A 94 2.15 -24.73 8.59
C TYR A 94 3.20 -24.38 9.64
N LEU A 95 4.43 -24.85 9.45
CA LEU A 95 5.57 -24.53 10.29
C LEU A 95 6.73 -24.10 9.41
N LYS A 96 7.25 -22.90 9.69
CA LYS A 96 8.51 -22.40 9.14
C LYS A 96 9.39 -22.01 10.31
N ALA A 97 10.58 -22.59 10.40
CA ALA A 97 11.59 -22.23 11.39
C ALA A 97 12.91 -21.97 10.68
N GLY A 98 13.62 -20.96 11.09
CA GLY A 98 14.89 -20.59 10.48
C GLY A 98 15.79 -19.83 11.43
N ALA A 99 17.09 -19.98 11.21
CA ALA A 99 18.13 -19.22 11.87
C ALA A 99 19.15 -18.76 10.82
N GLY A 100 19.77 -17.61 11.03
CA GLY A 100 20.71 -17.02 10.08
C GLY A 100 21.86 -16.30 10.76
N TYR A 101 22.82 -15.90 9.93
CA TYR A 101 23.98 -15.10 10.37
C TYR A 101 23.87 -13.64 9.87
N PRO A 102 24.24 -12.61 10.65
CA PRO A 102 24.49 -12.66 12.10
C PRO A 102 23.21 -13.10 12.83
N LEU A 103 23.27 -13.63 14.01
CA LEU A 103 22.22 -14.38 14.68
C LEU A 103 20.82 -13.79 14.49
N ASN A 104 20.04 -14.41 13.60
CA ASN A 104 18.65 -14.11 13.32
C ASN A 104 17.81 -15.34 13.57
N SER A 105 16.58 -15.18 14.00
CA SER A 105 15.61 -16.27 14.14
C SER A 105 14.29 -15.90 13.50
N VAL A 106 13.62 -16.89 12.92
CA VAL A 106 12.27 -16.77 12.43
C VAL A 106 11.49 -18.03 12.80
N LEU A 107 10.27 -17.86 13.28
CA LEU A 107 9.32 -18.94 13.52
C LEU A 107 7.94 -18.46 13.08
N ASP A 108 7.35 -19.18 12.13
CA ASP A 108 5.96 -19.01 11.75
C ASP A 108 5.24 -20.34 11.94
N PHE A 109 4.26 -20.36 12.82
CA PHE A 109 3.40 -21.50 13.05
C PHE A 109 1.95 -21.10 12.87
N TYR A 110 1.21 -21.86 12.07
CA TYR A 110 -0.22 -21.72 11.86
C TYR A 110 -0.90 -23.06 12.00
N ALA A 111 -2.02 -23.07 12.71
CA ALA A 111 -2.90 -24.23 12.80
C ALA A 111 -4.31 -23.81 12.40
N SER A 112 -4.94 -24.54 11.48
CA SER A 112 -6.27 -24.18 10.98
C SER A 112 -7.21 -25.38 10.91
N SER A 113 -8.51 -25.10 11.06
CA SER A 113 -9.56 -26.09 10.85
C SER A 113 -9.65 -26.50 9.38
N GLN A 114 -9.99 -27.76 9.12
CA GLN A 114 -10.03 -28.33 7.77
C GLN A 114 -11.39 -28.21 7.05
N ASN A 115 -12.45 -27.75 7.72
CA ASN A 115 -13.78 -27.66 7.16
C ASN A 115 -14.21 -26.21 6.91
N PRO A 116 -13.84 -25.62 5.75
CA PRO A 116 -14.16 -24.22 5.47
C PRO A 116 -15.65 -23.99 5.12
N GLY A 117 -16.45 -25.02 4.91
CA GLY A 117 -17.84 -24.89 4.45
C GLY A 117 -18.80 -24.26 5.44
N THR A 118 -18.55 -24.36 6.74
CA THR A 118 -19.40 -23.79 7.81
C THR A 118 -18.74 -22.66 8.56
N GLY A 119 -17.42 -22.53 8.41
CA GLY A 119 -16.60 -21.57 9.11
C GLY A 119 -15.16 -22.04 9.23
N TYR A 120 -14.35 -21.29 9.95
CA TYR A 120 -12.96 -21.59 10.16
C TYR A 120 -12.52 -21.19 11.57
N VAL A 121 -11.46 -21.83 12.04
CA VAL A 121 -10.69 -21.43 13.22
C VAL A 121 -9.22 -21.53 12.84
N VAL A 122 -8.44 -20.49 13.14
CA VAL A 122 -7.00 -20.46 12.94
C VAL A 122 -6.33 -19.91 14.17
N GLY A 123 -5.25 -20.56 14.60
CA GLY A 123 -4.33 -20.06 15.62
C GLY A 123 -2.95 -19.87 15.00
N TYR A 124 -2.22 -18.85 15.43
CA TYR A 124 -0.91 -18.54 14.90
C TYR A 124 0.06 -18.05 15.96
N VAL A 125 1.34 -18.33 15.73
CA VAL A 125 2.47 -17.79 16.47
C VAL A 125 3.52 -17.38 15.45
N ASN A 126 3.95 -16.11 15.51
CA ASN A 126 5.02 -15.60 14.68
C ASN A 126 6.11 -15.01 15.57
N HIS A 127 7.35 -15.31 15.25
CA HIS A 127 8.52 -14.73 15.88
C HIS A 127 9.54 -14.31 14.82
N GLU A 128 10.03 -13.09 14.93
CA GLU A 128 11.17 -12.59 14.17
C GLU A 128 12.14 -11.94 15.15
N GLY A 129 13.38 -12.43 15.18
CA GLY A 129 14.43 -11.93 16.05
C GLY A 129 15.72 -11.63 15.30
N ARG A 130 16.40 -10.56 15.69
CA ARG A 130 17.75 -10.19 15.25
C ARG A 130 18.56 -9.85 16.48
N TYR A 131 19.70 -10.52 16.70
CA TYR A 131 20.46 -10.45 17.94
C TYR A 131 21.91 -9.99 17.70
N ALA A 132 22.11 -9.17 16.69
CA ALA A 132 23.45 -8.66 16.35
C ALA A 132 23.94 -7.65 17.38
N LYS A 133 25.27 -7.59 17.54
CA LYS A 133 25.95 -6.48 18.21
C LYS A 133 26.59 -5.61 17.15
N ILE A 134 26.30 -4.32 17.18
CA ILE A 134 26.84 -3.33 16.25
C ILE A 134 27.92 -2.53 16.95
N LYS A 135 29.04 -2.32 16.28
CA LYS A 135 30.12 -1.46 16.74
C LYS A 135 29.80 -0.03 16.32
N ASN A 136 29.73 0.90 17.28
CA ASN A 136 29.60 2.32 17.00
C ASN A 136 30.92 2.96 16.55
N ASP A 137 30.90 4.23 16.16
CA ASP A 137 32.07 4.98 15.70
C ASP A 137 33.15 5.10 16.77
N PHE A 138 32.80 5.02 18.06
CA PHE A 138 33.74 5.00 19.20
C PHE A 138 34.32 3.61 19.48
N GLY A 139 33.98 2.61 18.67
CA GLY A 139 34.51 1.26 18.85
C GLY A 139 33.73 0.40 19.85
N ILE A 140 32.71 0.93 20.51
CA ILE A 140 31.91 0.25 21.53
C ILE A 140 30.90 -0.70 20.83
N ARG A 141 30.81 -1.93 21.31
CA ARG A 141 29.82 -2.90 20.81
C ARG A 141 28.50 -2.75 21.53
N ASN A 142 27.52 -2.18 20.88
CA ASN A 142 26.17 -2.01 21.38
C ASN A 142 25.28 -3.17 20.98
N ASN A 143 24.34 -3.55 21.85
CA ASN A 143 23.31 -4.50 21.54
C ASN A 143 22.31 -3.87 20.57
N SER A 144 22.05 -4.53 19.43
CA SER A 144 21.07 -4.09 18.44
C SER A 144 19.92 -5.10 18.31
N THR A 145 19.61 -5.81 19.38
CA THR A 145 18.52 -6.79 19.37
C THR A 145 17.20 -6.12 19.01
N ARG A 146 16.52 -6.73 18.07
CA ARG A 146 15.14 -6.41 17.69
C ARG A 146 14.34 -7.70 17.66
N MET A 147 13.19 -7.72 18.32
CA MET A 147 12.26 -8.85 18.30
C MET A 147 10.84 -8.39 18.03
N LEU A 148 10.13 -9.19 17.26
CA LEU A 148 8.71 -9.07 17.02
C LEU A 148 8.08 -10.44 17.29
N ASN A 149 7.20 -10.50 18.29
CA ASN A 149 6.47 -11.70 18.65
C ASN A 149 4.98 -11.44 18.48
N ARG A 150 4.28 -12.33 17.80
CA ARG A 150 2.82 -12.28 17.64
C ARG A 150 2.22 -13.62 17.97
N ILE A 151 1.15 -13.61 18.74
CA ILE A 151 0.31 -14.76 18.98
C ILE A 151 -1.14 -14.34 18.80
N GLY A 152 -1.94 -15.19 18.18
CA GLY A 152 -3.35 -14.87 18.01
C GLY A 152 -4.17 -16.06 17.56
N ALA A 153 -5.48 -15.84 17.59
CA ALA A 153 -6.47 -16.77 17.09
C ALA A 153 -7.60 -15.99 16.42
N ALA A 154 -8.04 -16.50 15.29
CA ALA A 154 -9.21 -15.99 14.60
C ALA A 154 -10.20 -17.11 14.31
N ALA A 155 -11.49 -16.78 14.35
CA ALA A 155 -12.55 -17.72 14.01
C ALA A 155 -13.62 -16.98 13.19
N GLY A 156 -14.17 -17.68 12.20
CA GLY A 156 -15.26 -17.20 11.38
C GLY A 156 -16.35 -18.24 11.19
N LYS A 157 -17.60 -17.80 11.17
CA LYS A 157 -18.76 -18.64 10.89
C LYS A 157 -19.60 -18.03 9.79
N TYR A 158 -19.95 -18.83 8.81
CA TYR A 158 -20.80 -18.43 7.69
C TYR A 158 -22.27 -18.62 8.03
N PHE A 159 -23.07 -17.60 7.73
CA PHE A 159 -24.53 -17.57 7.88
C PHE A 159 -25.15 -17.24 6.53
N GLY A 160 -25.26 -18.23 5.66
CA GLY A 160 -25.65 -18.00 4.27
C GLY A 160 -24.64 -17.11 3.57
N LYS A 161 -25.03 -15.87 3.27
CA LYS A 161 -24.17 -14.85 2.62
C LYS A 161 -23.39 -13.96 3.59
N HIS A 162 -23.68 -14.06 4.87
CA HIS A 162 -23.02 -13.25 5.91
C HIS A 162 -21.93 -14.05 6.60
N ILE A 163 -20.94 -13.36 7.11
CA ILE A 163 -19.88 -13.94 7.92
C ILE A 163 -19.79 -13.19 9.25
N LEU A 164 -19.67 -13.94 10.34
CA LEU A 164 -19.26 -13.43 11.63
C LEU A 164 -17.83 -13.88 11.89
N GLU A 165 -16.93 -12.93 12.09
CA GLU A 165 -15.51 -13.18 12.36
C GLU A 165 -15.13 -12.55 13.69
N GLY A 166 -14.27 -13.24 14.43
CA GLY A 166 -13.62 -12.74 15.63
C GLY A 166 -12.13 -12.99 15.56
N ASP A 167 -11.35 -12.02 16.00
CA ASP A 167 -9.89 -12.10 16.12
C ASP A 167 -9.46 -11.66 17.51
N LEU A 168 -8.50 -12.38 18.09
CA LEU A 168 -7.82 -12.03 19.33
C LEU A 168 -6.32 -12.15 19.07
N SER A 169 -5.57 -11.08 19.31
CA SER A 169 -4.13 -11.06 19.07
C SER A 169 -3.36 -10.31 20.14
N TYR A 170 -2.14 -10.74 20.35
CA TYR A 170 -1.14 -10.04 21.15
C TYR A 170 0.15 -9.92 20.37
N GLU A 171 0.68 -8.70 20.29
CA GLU A 171 1.95 -8.39 19.67
C GLU A 171 2.88 -7.81 20.74
N ASN A 172 4.11 -8.33 20.81
CA ASN A 172 5.19 -7.74 21.59
C ASN A 172 6.30 -7.30 20.66
N ARG A 173 6.73 -6.06 20.80
CA ARG A 173 7.82 -5.43 20.04
C ARG A 173 8.92 -5.00 20.98
N MET A 174 10.10 -5.60 20.84
CA MET A 174 11.28 -5.25 21.60
C MET A 174 12.35 -4.68 20.67
N TYR A 175 13.01 -3.63 21.13
CA TYR A 175 14.02 -2.95 20.35
C TYR A 175 15.08 -2.34 21.27
N HIS A 176 16.36 -2.74 21.13
CA HIS A 176 17.45 -2.05 21.78
C HIS A 176 17.80 -0.79 20.99
N ARG A 177 17.76 0.34 21.66
CA ARG A 177 18.07 1.66 21.08
C ARG A 177 19.58 1.84 20.95
N TYR A 178 20.19 1.14 20.00
CA TYR A 178 21.60 1.34 19.66
C TYR A 178 21.76 2.60 18.79
N GLY A 179 22.93 3.22 18.79
CA GLY A 179 23.20 4.41 17.97
C GLY A 179 22.36 5.62 18.39
N MET A 180 22.03 5.75 19.66
CA MET A 180 21.48 7.00 20.18
C MET A 180 22.50 8.09 19.97
N TYR A 181 22.06 9.23 19.43
CA TYR A 181 22.90 10.40 19.32
C TYR A 181 23.24 10.89 20.74
N VAL A 182 24.52 11.13 20.97
CA VAL A 182 25.02 11.68 22.21
C VAL A 182 25.72 12.98 21.85
N ALA A 183 25.40 14.07 22.53
CA ALA A 183 26.06 15.34 22.29
C ALA A 183 27.60 15.18 22.48
N PRO A 184 28.44 15.94 21.74
CA PRO A 184 29.90 15.75 21.72
C PRO A 184 30.59 15.89 23.06
N ASP A 185 29.98 16.57 24.03
CA ASP A 185 30.46 16.81 25.38
C ASP A 185 30.05 15.74 26.40
N VAL A 186 29.20 14.79 25.98
CA VAL A 186 28.74 13.69 26.84
C VAL A 186 29.74 12.54 26.73
N THR A 187 30.37 12.21 27.85
CA THR A 187 31.36 11.14 27.90
C THR A 187 30.77 9.76 27.64
N SER A 188 31.58 8.87 27.07
CA SER A 188 31.25 7.51 26.62
C SER A 188 30.61 6.56 27.66
N ASP A 189 30.47 7.00 28.91
CA ASP A 189 29.92 6.21 30.02
C ASP A 189 28.38 6.26 30.11
N MET A 190 27.72 7.04 29.25
CA MET A 190 26.26 6.98 29.16
C MET A 190 25.84 5.63 28.61
N ALA A 191 25.03 4.94 29.39
CA ALA A 191 24.60 3.57 29.16
C ALA A 191 24.15 3.34 27.73
N PRO A 192 24.70 2.34 27.04
CA PRO A 192 24.23 1.99 25.70
C PRO A 192 22.74 1.64 25.75
N GLY A 193 22.00 2.35 24.98
CA GLY A 193 20.61 2.27 24.64
C GLY A 193 19.73 1.34 25.44
N ALA A 194 18.91 1.91 26.28
CA ALA A 194 17.84 1.21 26.95
C ALA A 194 16.87 0.52 25.98
N MET A 195 16.18 -0.49 26.46
CA MET A 195 15.27 -1.29 25.65
C MET A 195 13.92 -0.59 25.48
N ALA A 196 13.44 -0.48 24.25
CA ALA A 196 12.03 -0.25 23.97
C ALA A 196 11.30 -1.59 24.02
N ASP A 197 10.25 -1.67 24.80
CA ASP A 197 9.40 -2.86 24.93
C ASP A 197 7.93 -2.43 24.95
N TYR A 198 7.19 -2.88 23.93
CA TYR A 198 5.80 -2.51 23.73
C TYR A 198 4.94 -3.75 23.55
N GLY A 199 3.82 -3.80 24.28
CA GLY A 199 2.79 -4.81 24.14
C GLY A 199 1.51 -4.22 23.54
N ASP A 200 0.93 -4.91 22.57
CA ASP A 200 -0.36 -4.58 21.96
C ASP A 200 -1.30 -5.79 22.04
N ALA A 201 -2.36 -5.72 22.84
CA ALA A 201 -3.42 -6.72 22.86
C ALA A 201 -4.64 -6.18 22.11
N ASN A 202 -5.17 -6.95 21.16
CA ASN A 202 -6.28 -6.53 20.33
C ASN A 202 -7.35 -7.61 20.27
N ILE A 203 -8.61 -7.18 20.25
CA ILE A 203 -9.78 -7.99 19.96
C ILE A 203 -10.58 -7.30 18.85
N ALA A 204 -11.01 -8.06 17.85
CA ALA A 204 -11.86 -7.55 16.80
C ALA A 204 -13.03 -8.49 16.54
N VAL A 205 -14.19 -7.93 16.22
CA VAL A 205 -15.37 -8.66 15.78
C VAL A 205 -15.90 -7.97 14.53
N ARG A 206 -16.20 -8.74 13.50
CA ARG A 206 -16.75 -8.28 12.23
C ARG A 206 -17.95 -9.11 11.87
N PHE A 207 -19.03 -8.46 11.46
CA PHE A 207 -20.21 -9.12 10.91
C PHE A 207 -20.65 -8.41 9.64
N GLY A 208 -20.89 -9.14 8.56
CA GLY A 208 -21.33 -8.56 7.30
C GLY A 208 -21.21 -9.47 6.09
N ASP A 209 -21.30 -8.84 4.94
CA ASP A 209 -21.18 -9.45 3.62
C ASP A 209 -19.73 -9.39 3.09
N ASP A 210 -19.48 -10.12 2.00
CA ASP A 210 -18.18 -10.11 1.29
C ASP A 210 -18.08 -9.08 0.16
N PHE A 211 -19.15 -8.33 -0.11
CA PHE A 211 -19.25 -7.34 -1.18
C PHE A 211 -18.98 -7.85 -2.61
N GLN A 212 -19.04 -9.16 -2.86
CA GLN A 212 -18.83 -9.72 -4.19
C GLN A 212 -20.03 -9.48 -5.10
N ASP A 213 -21.25 -9.64 -4.57
CA ASP A 213 -22.49 -9.39 -5.31
C ASP A 213 -23.09 -8.03 -4.92
N LEU A 214 -22.77 -7.00 -5.69
CA LEU A 214 -23.29 -5.65 -5.49
C LEU A 214 -24.70 -5.44 -6.06
N SER A 215 -25.31 -6.41 -6.73
CA SER A 215 -26.71 -6.27 -7.20
C SER A 215 -27.70 -6.12 -6.04
N ARG A 216 -27.33 -6.55 -4.88
CA ARG A 216 -28.05 -6.40 -3.62
C ARG A 216 -27.35 -5.41 -2.67
N VAL A 217 -28.03 -5.03 -1.60
CA VAL A 217 -27.42 -4.30 -0.51
C VAL A 217 -26.46 -5.21 0.24
N ASN A 218 -25.22 -4.78 0.37
CA ASN A 218 -24.20 -5.39 1.21
C ASN A 218 -23.88 -4.46 2.38
N PHE A 219 -23.61 -5.01 3.54
CA PHE A 219 -23.23 -4.26 4.72
C PHE A 219 -22.13 -4.97 5.50
N GLU A 220 -21.39 -4.19 6.26
CA GLU A 220 -20.37 -4.66 7.20
C GLU A 220 -20.41 -3.79 8.44
N ILE A 221 -20.26 -4.41 9.60
CA ILE A 221 -20.04 -3.75 10.88
C ILE A 221 -18.84 -4.41 11.53
N ALA A 222 -17.87 -3.62 11.96
CA ALA A 222 -16.69 -4.09 12.66
C ALA A 222 -16.45 -3.27 13.93
N ILE A 223 -16.03 -3.94 14.99
CA ILE A 223 -15.65 -3.34 16.27
C ILE A 223 -14.30 -3.90 16.65
N ARG A 224 -13.37 -3.03 17.01
CA ARG A 224 -12.04 -3.40 17.50
C ARG A 224 -11.76 -2.71 18.82
N GLY A 225 -11.32 -3.48 19.80
CA GLY A 225 -10.76 -3.00 21.06
C GLY A 225 -9.25 -3.24 21.10
N GLY A 226 -8.47 -2.30 21.61
CA GLY A 226 -7.03 -2.42 21.75
C GLY A 226 -6.52 -1.93 23.10
N LEU A 227 -5.51 -2.60 23.62
CA LEU A 227 -4.75 -2.21 24.82
C LEU A 227 -3.28 -2.16 24.45
N PHE A 228 -2.69 -0.99 24.57
CA PHE A 228 -1.26 -0.78 24.39
C PHE A 228 -0.59 -0.58 25.75
N PHE A 229 0.56 -1.22 25.91
CA PHE A 229 1.40 -1.16 27.12
C PHE A 229 2.81 -0.78 26.74
N ASP A 230 3.35 0.21 27.47
CA ASP A 230 4.75 0.61 27.39
C ASP A 230 5.51 0.04 28.59
N HIS A 231 6.46 -0.83 28.33
CA HIS A 231 7.40 -1.41 29.30
C HIS A 231 8.83 -0.92 29.06
N SER A 232 9.00 0.06 28.17
CA SER A 232 10.30 0.57 27.76
C SER A 232 11.11 1.11 28.94
N GLU A 233 12.42 1.01 28.84
CA GLU A 233 13.36 1.55 29.82
C GLU A 233 14.08 2.76 29.23
N TRP A 234 14.27 3.78 30.06
CA TRP A 234 15.07 4.96 29.77
C TRP A 234 15.99 5.23 30.97
N PRO A 235 17.23 5.74 30.77
CA PRO A 235 18.16 5.91 31.86
C PRO A 235 17.65 6.78 33.01
N ASP A 236 16.99 7.91 32.70
CA ASP A 236 16.56 8.89 33.67
C ASP A 236 15.05 9.17 33.65
N TYR A 237 14.27 8.32 33.00
CA TYR A 237 12.83 8.49 32.85
C TYR A 237 12.08 7.18 33.04
N ASN A 238 11.26 7.10 34.10
CA ASN A 238 10.59 5.86 34.50
C ASN A 238 9.08 5.85 34.23
N ASP A 239 8.52 6.97 33.74
CA ASP A 239 7.09 7.01 33.47
C ASP A 239 6.73 6.14 32.26
N LYS A 240 5.73 5.32 32.45
CA LYS A 240 5.22 4.38 31.43
C LYS A 240 3.94 4.93 30.86
N ALA A 241 3.66 4.56 29.63
CA ALA A 241 2.39 4.85 28.97
C ALA A 241 1.49 3.63 28.88
N ARG A 242 0.19 3.87 28.89
CA ARG A 242 -0.84 2.89 28.53
C ARG A 242 -1.91 3.58 27.71
N GLN A 243 -2.40 2.92 26.66
CA GLN A 243 -3.44 3.46 25.80
C GLN A 243 -4.51 2.42 25.55
N THR A 244 -5.77 2.83 25.66
CA THR A 244 -6.94 2.04 25.27
C THR A 244 -7.47 2.59 23.96
N THR A 245 -7.80 1.72 23.01
CA THR A 245 -8.36 2.05 21.71
C THR A 245 -9.69 1.36 21.54
N LEU A 246 -10.71 2.08 21.06
CA LEU A 246 -11.96 1.54 20.56
C LEU A 246 -12.19 2.08 19.16
N GLU A 247 -12.31 1.20 18.19
CA GLU A 247 -12.62 1.53 16.80
C GLU A 247 -13.91 0.82 16.40
N THR A 248 -14.81 1.55 15.77
CA THR A 248 -16.00 0.99 15.14
C THR A 248 -16.04 1.42 13.68
N HIS A 249 -16.45 0.53 12.81
CA HIS A 249 -16.58 0.79 11.39
C HIS A 249 -17.87 0.16 10.88
N ALA A 250 -18.62 0.89 10.08
CA ALA A 250 -19.79 0.42 9.38
C ALA A 250 -19.70 0.81 7.92
N LYS A 251 -20.06 -0.08 7.03
CA LYS A 251 -20.07 0.12 5.59
C LYS A 251 -21.33 -0.46 4.98
N ILE A 252 -21.88 0.25 4.02
CA ILE A 252 -22.99 -0.21 3.21
C ILE A 252 -22.70 0.11 1.73
N ALA A 253 -23.00 -0.81 0.83
CA ALA A 253 -22.85 -0.59 -0.60
C ALA A 253 -23.90 -1.34 -1.41
N ARG A 254 -24.28 -0.74 -2.56
CA ARG A 254 -25.17 -1.35 -3.55
C ARG A 254 -24.80 -0.88 -4.95
N GLY A 255 -24.91 -1.78 -5.92
CA GLY A 255 -24.79 -1.51 -7.34
C GLY A 255 -26.16 -1.44 -8.03
N PHE A 256 -26.25 -0.61 -9.03
CA PHE A 256 -27.43 -0.39 -9.86
C PHE A 256 -26.98 -0.38 -11.33
N GLY A 257 -26.90 -1.55 -11.94
CA GLY A 257 -26.33 -1.71 -13.27
C GLY A 257 -24.86 -1.31 -13.31
N ARG A 258 -24.53 -0.21 -13.98
CA ARG A 258 -23.16 0.31 -14.06
C ARG A 258 -22.79 1.25 -12.92
N HIS A 259 -23.72 1.56 -12.06
CA HIS A 259 -23.54 2.52 -10.97
C HIS A 259 -23.37 1.80 -9.64
N ARG A 260 -22.61 2.37 -8.75
CA ARG A 260 -22.38 1.88 -7.39
C ARG A 260 -22.48 3.03 -6.41
N LEU A 261 -23.16 2.82 -5.31
CA LEU A 261 -23.18 3.74 -4.17
C LEU A 261 -22.66 3.01 -2.94
N ALA A 262 -21.77 3.66 -2.19
CA ALA A 262 -21.27 3.16 -0.92
C ALA A 262 -21.20 4.30 0.09
N ALA A 263 -21.51 3.98 1.34
CA ALA A 263 -21.35 4.87 2.47
C ALA A 263 -20.59 4.15 3.58
N GLU A 264 -19.71 4.87 4.28
CA GLU A 264 -18.90 4.36 5.37
C GLU A 264 -19.03 5.30 6.57
N PHE A 265 -19.03 4.74 7.77
CA PHE A 265 -19.00 5.45 9.02
C PHE A 265 -17.96 4.80 9.94
N GLY A 266 -17.13 5.61 10.58
CA GLY A 266 -16.14 5.18 11.55
C GLY A 266 -16.19 6.05 12.81
N TYR A 267 -15.91 5.43 13.93
CA TYR A 267 -15.67 6.11 15.20
C TYR A 267 -14.46 5.48 15.88
N THR A 268 -13.48 6.30 16.20
CA THR A 268 -12.27 5.89 16.92
C THR A 268 -12.17 6.69 18.21
N ARG A 269 -11.95 6.01 19.31
CA ARG A 269 -11.64 6.61 20.60
C ARG A 269 -10.31 6.09 21.12
N LEU A 270 -9.41 7.01 21.43
CA LEU A 270 -8.12 6.77 22.05
C LEU A 270 -8.09 7.39 23.44
N ALA A 271 -7.76 6.61 24.44
CA ALA A 271 -7.68 7.10 25.82
C ALA A 271 -6.34 6.70 26.44
N GLY A 272 -5.53 7.71 26.75
CA GLY A 272 -4.26 7.56 27.45
C GLY A 272 -4.41 7.37 28.95
N GLN A 273 -3.43 6.72 29.56
CA GLN A 273 -3.29 6.54 31.00
C GLN A 273 -1.83 6.67 31.40
N LYS A 274 -1.55 6.90 32.68
CA LYS A 274 -0.22 7.14 33.24
C LYS A 274 0.44 8.37 32.60
N ALA A 275 1.65 8.28 32.08
CA ALA A 275 2.38 9.39 31.46
C ALA A 275 1.60 10.15 30.38
N ILE A 276 0.69 9.46 29.68
CA ILE A 276 -0.15 10.04 28.64
C ILE A 276 -1.62 10.20 29.09
N GLY A 277 -1.88 10.35 30.39
CA GLY A 277 -3.23 10.39 30.97
C GLY A 277 -4.09 11.57 30.50
N LEU A 278 -3.48 12.63 29.98
CA LEU A 278 -4.21 13.77 29.41
C LEU A 278 -4.65 13.51 27.95
N TYR A 279 -4.07 12.54 27.27
CA TYR A 279 -4.42 12.19 25.90
C TYR A 279 -5.77 11.48 25.83
N ASN A 280 -6.75 12.11 25.22
CA ASN A 280 -8.07 11.54 24.97
C ASN A 280 -8.58 12.13 23.66
N GLN A 281 -8.64 11.29 22.63
CA GLN A 281 -9.05 11.67 21.29
C GLN A 281 -10.29 10.92 20.85
N GLN A 282 -11.14 11.58 20.11
CA GLN A 282 -12.31 11.04 19.44
C GLN A 282 -12.26 11.47 17.98
N LEU A 283 -12.22 10.51 17.07
CA LEU A 283 -12.24 10.74 15.63
C LEU A 283 -13.50 10.11 15.05
N ILE A 284 -14.35 10.93 14.44
CA ILE A 284 -15.51 10.49 13.67
C ILE A 284 -15.15 10.59 12.19
N HIS A 285 -15.44 9.56 11.45
CA HIS A 285 -15.26 9.48 10.00
C HIS A 285 -16.58 9.15 9.32
N ALA A 286 -16.91 9.86 8.27
CA ALA A 286 -18.05 9.56 7.40
C ALA A 286 -17.63 9.72 5.94
N ALA A 287 -17.93 8.74 5.10
CA ALA A 287 -17.58 8.76 3.69
C ALA A 287 -18.77 8.42 2.81
N LEU A 288 -18.85 9.09 1.66
CA LEU A 288 -19.81 8.76 0.61
C LEU A 288 -19.05 8.57 -0.70
N ARG A 289 -19.31 7.46 -1.37
CA ARG A 289 -18.68 7.07 -2.63
C ARG A 289 -19.73 6.79 -3.69
N TYR A 290 -19.54 7.34 -4.88
CA TYR A 290 -20.30 7.00 -6.07
C TYR A 290 -19.36 6.48 -7.13
N GLY A 291 -19.70 5.33 -7.70
CA GLY A 291 -18.93 4.69 -8.74
C GLY A 291 -19.75 4.51 -10.02
N ILE A 292 -19.08 4.61 -11.15
CA ILE A 292 -19.60 4.22 -12.46
C ILE A 292 -18.57 3.36 -13.17
N GLU A 293 -19.01 2.22 -13.70
CA GLU A 293 -18.16 1.31 -14.44
C GLU A 293 -18.73 1.10 -15.85
N GLY A 294 -17.99 1.60 -16.84
CA GLY A 294 -18.27 1.45 -18.26
C GLY A 294 -17.13 0.75 -18.97
N GLY A 295 -17.27 0.45 -20.27
CA GLY A 295 -16.23 -0.21 -21.04
C GLY A 295 -14.92 0.59 -21.12
N VAL A 296 -15.03 1.91 -21.23
CA VAL A 296 -13.87 2.83 -21.37
C VAL A 296 -13.52 3.52 -20.05
N VAL A 297 -14.49 3.83 -19.22
CA VAL A 297 -14.32 4.65 -18.02
C VAL A 297 -14.71 3.85 -16.78
N ARG A 298 -13.82 3.80 -15.80
CA ARG A 298 -14.12 3.41 -14.43
C ARG A 298 -13.83 4.61 -13.54
N LEU A 299 -14.89 5.19 -13.00
CA LEU A 299 -14.81 6.34 -12.10
C LEU A 299 -15.41 5.97 -10.75
N GLU A 300 -14.72 6.29 -9.68
CA GLU A 300 -15.24 6.33 -8.33
C GLU A 300 -14.92 7.70 -7.74
N ALA A 301 -15.93 8.40 -7.25
CA ALA A 301 -15.76 9.74 -6.69
C ALA A 301 -16.57 9.89 -5.40
N GLY A 302 -16.08 10.71 -4.51
CA GLY A 302 -16.72 10.93 -3.23
C GLY A 302 -15.95 11.88 -2.33
N ALA A 303 -16.29 11.88 -1.07
CA ALA A 303 -15.60 12.65 -0.05
C ALA A 303 -15.61 11.92 1.29
N ASP A 304 -14.57 12.15 2.08
CA ASP A 304 -14.43 11.74 3.46
C ASP A 304 -14.55 12.99 4.34
N TYR A 305 -15.40 12.92 5.33
CA TYR A 305 -15.50 13.90 6.39
C TYR A 305 -14.93 13.33 7.66
N TYR A 306 -14.06 14.09 8.32
CA TYR A 306 -13.50 13.78 9.62
C TYR A 306 -13.81 14.88 10.62
N HIS A 307 -14.20 14.48 11.82
CA HIS A 307 -14.30 15.33 12.99
C HIS A 307 -13.34 14.80 14.05
N ASP A 308 -12.27 15.55 14.30
CA ASP A 308 -11.21 15.20 15.25
C ASP A 308 -11.31 16.08 16.49
N LYS A 309 -11.44 15.45 17.64
CA LYS A 309 -11.53 16.13 18.94
C LYS A 309 -10.57 15.49 19.93
N VAL A 310 -9.58 16.25 20.34
CA VAL A 310 -8.72 15.92 21.47
C VAL A 310 -9.14 16.76 22.67
N LYS A 311 -9.18 16.15 23.86
CA LYS A 311 -9.72 16.79 25.07
C LYS A 311 -9.11 18.16 25.40
N THR A 312 -7.84 18.35 25.08
CA THR A 312 -7.04 19.53 25.42
C THR A 312 -6.93 20.58 24.31
N VAL A 313 -7.52 20.29 23.12
CA VAL A 313 -7.44 21.14 21.92
C VAL A 313 -8.83 21.30 21.32
N ASP A 314 -9.07 22.41 20.62
CA ASP A 314 -10.29 22.63 19.90
C ASP A 314 -10.51 21.57 18.83
N ALA A 315 -11.78 21.23 18.58
CA ALA A 315 -12.13 20.24 17.57
C ALA A 315 -11.84 20.77 16.16
N GLU A 316 -11.27 19.93 15.32
CA GLU A 316 -10.97 20.23 13.92
C GLU A 316 -11.84 19.38 13.00
N ASN A 317 -12.19 19.95 11.83
CA ASN A 317 -13.01 19.27 10.83
C ASN A 317 -12.26 19.26 9.49
N TYR A 318 -12.24 18.10 8.85
CA TYR A 318 -11.56 17.92 7.57
C TYR A 318 -12.51 17.33 6.55
N ILE A 319 -12.42 17.81 5.32
CA ILE A 319 -13.10 17.22 4.15
C ILE A 319 -12.02 16.84 3.16
N ILE A 320 -11.92 15.55 2.87
CA ILE A 320 -10.92 14.99 1.97
C ILE A 320 -11.64 14.48 0.73
N PRO A 321 -11.35 15.03 -0.46
CA PRO A 321 -11.92 14.54 -1.70
C PRO A 321 -11.35 13.15 -2.03
N PHE A 322 -12.21 12.31 -2.60
CA PHE A 322 -11.83 11.00 -3.11
C PHE A 322 -12.21 10.90 -4.59
N VAL A 323 -11.25 10.59 -5.43
CA VAL A 323 -11.45 10.33 -6.86
C VAL A 323 -10.54 9.19 -7.29
N ARG A 324 -11.09 8.23 -7.99
CA ARG A 324 -10.32 7.20 -8.70
C ARG A 324 -10.87 7.08 -10.11
N LEU A 325 -10.12 7.54 -11.08
CA LEU A 325 -10.43 7.49 -12.50
C LEU A 325 -9.44 6.56 -13.20
N ASN A 326 -9.95 5.57 -13.91
CA ASN A 326 -9.17 4.72 -14.80
C ASN A 326 -9.81 4.75 -16.19
N LEU A 327 -9.00 4.99 -17.22
CA LEU A 327 -9.44 5.03 -18.60
C LEU A 327 -8.88 3.81 -19.34
N ASN A 328 -9.78 2.98 -19.87
CA ASN A 328 -9.42 1.88 -20.76
C ASN A 328 -9.65 2.32 -22.20
N LEU A 329 -8.57 2.72 -22.89
CA LEU A 329 -8.65 3.28 -24.25
C LEU A 329 -8.76 2.21 -25.35
N GLY A 330 -9.29 1.04 -25.01
CA GLY A 330 -9.53 -0.05 -25.98
C GLY A 330 -8.33 -0.94 -26.26
N THR A 331 -7.20 -0.65 -25.63
CA THR A 331 -6.01 -1.52 -25.60
C THR A 331 -5.55 -1.65 -24.16
N ASP A 332 -5.31 -2.86 -23.70
CA ASP A 332 -4.77 -3.10 -22.35
C ASP A 332 -3.37 -2.48 -22.17
N GLY A 333 -2.78 -2.01 -23.26
CA GLY A 333 -1.44 -1.43 -23.30
C GLY A 333 -1.35 0.01 -22.80
N LEU A 334 -2.46 0.75 -22.69
CA LEU A 334 -2.44 2.14 -22.25
C LEU A 334 -3.70 2.48 -21.46
N CYS A 335 -3.53 2.59 -20.15
CA CYS A 335 -4.58 2.92 -19.19
C CYS A 335 -4.18 4.15 -18.37
N PRO A 336 -4.51 5.37 -18.83
CA PRO A 336 -4.35 6.56 -18.02
C PRO A 336 -5.18 6.48 -16.75
N PHE A 337 -4.64 7.01 -15.66
CA PHE A 337 -5.36 7.06 -14.39
C PHE A 337 -5.12 8.37 -13.65
N PHE A 338 -6.09 8.73 -12.82
CA PHE A 338 -6.01 9.81 -11.86
C PHE A 338 -6.60 9.32 -10.54
N GLU A 339 -5.87 9.55 -9.45
CA GLU A 339 -6.30 9.18 -8.10
C GLU A 339 -6.12 10.37 -7.17
N MET A 340 -7.12 10.61 -6.31
CA MET A 340 -7.06 11.57 -5.23
C MET A 340 -7.66 10.91 -3.99
N ASP A 341 -6.92 10.93 -2.90
CA ASP A 341 -7.33 10.36 -1.61
C ASP A 341 -6.66 11.10 -0.46
N GLY A 342 -6.91 10.67 0.76
CA GLY A 342 -6.22 11.15 1.94
C GLY A 342 -6.74 10.47 3.19
N SER A 343 -6.13 10.81 4.32
CA SER A 343 -6.46 10.26 5.62
C SER A 343 -6.25 11.26 6.75
N VAL A 344 -6.84 10.96 7.89
CA VAL A 344 -6.54 11.60 9.17
C VAL A 344 -6.04 10.52 10.10
N ASP A 345 -4.77 10.62 10.50
CA ASP A 345 -4.09 9.64 11.33
C ASP A 345 -3.72 10.23 12.68
N ASP A 346 -3.92 9.47 13.75
CA ASP A 346 -3.56 9.91 15.09
C ASP A 346 -2.03 9.97 15.26
N ASN A 347 -1.57 10.98 16.01
CA ASN A 347 -0.20 11.10 16.49
C ASN A 347 -0.10 10.76 17.99
N GLY A 348 -0.97 9.86 18.46
CA GLY A 348 -0.90 9.31 19.80
C GLY A 348 0.39 8.52 20.03
N PHE A 349 0.74 8.33 21.29
CA PHE A 349 2.03 7.71 21.64
C PHE A 349 2.21 6.31 21.03
N ARG A 350 1.16 5.50 20.98
CA ARG A 350 1.18 4.18 20.33
C ARG A 350 1.57 4.30 18.84
N SER A 351 0.98 5.24 18.11
CA SER A 351 1.27 5.48 16.68
C SER A 351 2.68 6.01 16.48
N LEU A 352 3.14 6.92 17.34
CA LEU A 352 4.50 7.43 17.31
C LEU A 352 5.55 6.34 17.57
N THR A 353 5.31 5.40 18.51
CA THR A 353 6.25 4.29 18.78
C THR A 353 6.36 3.30 17.61
N ARG A 354 5.36 3.25 16.72
CA ARG A 354 5.41 2.44 15.50
C ARG A 354 6.23 3.10 14.41
N GLN A 355 6.22 4.43 14.37
CA GLN A 355 7.03 5.21 13.43
C GLN A 355 8.49 5.28 13.91
N ASN A 356 8.70 5.54 15.20
CA ASN A 356 10.03 5.70 15.77
C ASN A 356 10.12 5.15 17.21
N PRO A 357 10.87 4.05 17.43
CA PRO A 357 11.01 3.44 18.75
C PRO A 357 11.90 4.25 19.73
N TYR A 358 12.48 5.36 19.27
CA TYR A 358 13.27 6.27 20.11
C TYR A 358 12.42 7.38 20.76
N VAL A 359 11.09 7.35 20.60
CA VAL A 359 10.19 8.31 21.26
C VAL A 359 9.95 7.92 22.72
N ALA A 360 10.06 8.88 23.63
CA ALA A 360 9.68 8.70 25.03
C ALA A 360 8.21 9.08 25.26
N ALA A 361 7.58 8.52 26.29
CA ALA A 361 6.18 8.77 26.62
C ALA A 361 5.88 10.24 26.96
N ALA A 362 6.89 11.01 27.37
CA ALA A 362 6.78 12.45 27.57
C ALA A 362 6.46 13.26 26.32
N PHE A 363 6.69 12.71 25.11
CA PHE A 363 6.61 13.43 23.83
C PHE A 363 5.37 13.08 22.99
N TRP A 364 4.31 12.66 23.63
CA TRP A 364 3.04 12.45 22.97
C TRP A 364 2.48 13.74 22.31
N GLN A 365 1.70 13.59 21.25
CA GLN A 365 1.18 14.71 20.48
C GLN A 365 -0.34 14.76 20.52
N THR A 366 -0.90 15.95 20.34
CA THR A 366 -2.35 16.19 20.40
C THR A 366 -3.00 16.37 19.05
N LYS A 367 -2.23 16.70 18.01
CA LYS A 367 -2.77 16.96 16.68
C LYS A 367 -2.60 15.74 15.79
N SER A 368 -3.63 15.38 15.07
CA SER A 368 -3.58 14.36 14.03
C SER A 368 -2.84 14.83 12.80
N SER A 369 -2.17 13.93 12.11
CA SER A 369 -1.66 14.15 10.76
C SER A 369 -2.80 14.07 9.77
N VAL A 370 -2.82 15.00 8.80
CA VAL A 370 -3.82 15.03 7.73
C VAL A 370 -3.11 14.98 6.38
N ASP A 371 -3.34 13.91 5.65
CA ASP A 371 -2.73 13.68 4.35
C ASP A 371 -3.74 13.93 3.23
N TYR A 372 -3.33 14.69 2.22
CA TYR A 372 -4.00 14.88 0.95
C TYR A 372 -3.08 14.40 -0.17
N ASN A 373 -3.48 13.40 -0.92
CA ASN A 373 -2.69 12.78 -1.96
C ASN A 373 -3.36 12.92 -3.31
N GLY A 374 -2.59 13.25 -4.34
CA GLY A 374 -2.98 13.24 -5.73
C GLY A 374 -1.97 12.47 -6.56
N ARG A 375 -2.42 11.60 -7.45
CA ARG A 375 -1.57 10.81 -8.34
C ARG A 375 -2.17 10.79 -9.73
N PHE A 376 -1.34 10.94 -10.75
CA PHE A 376 -1.75 10.78 -12.12
C PHE A 376 -0.65 10.10 -12.93
N GLY A 377 -1.05 9.27 -13.87
CA GLY A 377 -0.09 8.51 -14.63
C GLY A 377 -0.72 7.63 -15.69
N ILE A 378 0.10 6.75 -16.17
CA ILE A 378 -0.27 5.71 -17.12
C ILE A 378 0.18 4.36 -16.61
N GLY A 379 -0.62 3.35 -16.86
CA GLY A 379 -0.27 1.96 -16.64
C GLY A 379 -0.79 1.12 -17.80
N GLY A 380 -0.32 -0.09 -17.89
CA GLY A 380 -0.78 -0.99 -18.92
C GLY A 380 -0.06 -2.32 -18.93
N SER A 381 -0.62 -3.21 -19.73
CA SER A 381 -0.07 -4.54 -19.95
C SER A 381 0.10 -4.75 -21.45
N ILE A 382 1.33 -5.03 -21.87
CA ILE A 382 1.65 -5.27 -23.28
C ILE A 382 2.20 -6.69 -23.47
N TRP A 383 2.34 -7.12 -24.73
CA TRP A 383 2.80 -8.46 -25.10
C TRP A 383 1.98 -9.58 -24.43
N ARG A 384 0.65 -9.43 -24.40
CA ARG A 384 -0.29 -10.41 -23.83
C ARG A 384 -0.05 -10.69 -22.34
N GLY A 385 0.17 -9.64 -21.56
CA GLY A 385 0.36 -9.75 -20.10
C GLY A 385 1.77 -10.13 -19.67
N LYS A 386 2.75 -10.14 -20.60
CA LYS A 386 4.14 -10.42 -20.26
C LYS A 386 4.91 -9.23 -19.71
N PHE A 387 4.46 -8.03 -20.01
CA PHE A 387 5.10 -6.80 -19.57
C PHE A 387 4.04 -5.84 -19.05
N ASP A 388 4.03 -5.67 -17.72
CA ASP A 388 3.17 -4.73 -17.02
C ASP A 388 4.01 -3.53 -16.59
N TYR A 389 3.47 -2.34 -16.75
CA TYR A 389 4.14 -1.12 -16.33
C TYR A 389 3.16 -0.13 -15.69
N ARG A 390 3.68 0.70 -14.80
CA ARG A 390 2.98 1.83 -14.20
C ARG A 390 3.97 2.97 -13.99
N VAL A 391 3.69 4.14 -14.57
CA VAL A 391 4.49 5.35 -14.41
C VAL A 391 3.58 6.48 -13.98
N TYR A 392 3.92 7.16 -12.89
CA TYR A 392 3.07 8.21 -12.36
C TYR A 392 3.84 9.27 -11.59
N ALA A 393 3.28 10.48 -11.58
CA ALA A 393 3.66 11.53 -10.67
C ALA A 393 2.65 11.60 -9.52
N GLY A 394 3.14 11.90 -8.33
CA GLY A 394 2.34 12.07 -7.12
C GLY A 394 2.65 13.39 -6.46
N PHE A 395 1.63 13.98 -5.86
CA PHE A 395 1.72 15.17 -5.03
C PHE A 395 1.00 14.92 -3.72
N SER A 396 1.66 15.16 -2.59
CA SER A 396 1.08 15.01 -1.26
C SER A 396 1.28 16.28 -0.44
N VAL A 397 0.25 16.66 0.28
CA VAL A 397 0.32 17.67 1.35
C VAL A 397 -0.02 16.98 2.64
N ARG A 398 0.88 17.06 3.61
CA ARG A 398 0.76 16.45 4.93
C ARG A 398 0.78 17.53 5.98
N ASP A 399 -0.35 17.82 6.57
CA ASP A 399 -0.44 18.73 7.70
C ASP A 399 -0.13 17.97 9.00
N ASN A 400 0.58 18.58 9.94
CA ASN A 400 1.01 17.98 11.21
C ASN A 400 1.84 16.69 11.03
N HIS A 401 2.67 16.62 9.99
CA HIS A 401 3.58 15.50 9.79
C HIS A 401 4.69 15.51 10.87
N PRO A 402 4.98 14.39 11.54
CA PRO A 402 6.01 14.35 12.58
C PRO A 402 7.41 14.34 11.97
N TYR A 403 8.19 15.39 12.26
CA TYR A 403 9.62 15.48 12.03
C TYR A 403 10.36 15.05 13.27
N TRP A 404 11.28 14.12 13.11
CA TRP A 404 12.01 13.55 14.23
C TRP A 404 13.35 14.23 14.42
N TYR A 405 13.62 14.68 15.63
CA TYR A 405 14.89 15.28 16.01
C TYR A 405 15.33 14.85 17.41
N VAL A 406 16.63 14.86 17.65
CA VAL A 406 17.22 14.68 18.98
C VAL A 406 17.43 16.05 19.62
N SER A 407 17.14 16.16 20.89
CA SER A 407 17.40 17.38 21.68
C SER A 407 18.14 17.01 22.97
N ASP A 408 19.11 17.82 23.36
CA ASP A 408 19.86 17.66 24.59
C ASP A 408 19.11 18.16 25.82
N ASN A 409 18.24 19.16 25.64
CA ASN A 409 17.48 19.77 26.72
C ASN A 409 15.98 19.87 26.42
N TYR A 410 15.15 19.54 27.40
CA TYR A 410 13.72 19.81 27.37
C TYR A 410 13.14 19.89 28.76
N ALA A 411 12.05 20.63 28.90
CA ALA A 411 11.29 20.73 30.11
C ALA A 411 10.06 19.81 30.05
N ILE A 412 9.88 18.99 31.07
CA ILE A 412 8.63 18.30 31.39
C ILE A 412 8.10 18.99 32.64
N ASP A 413 6.89 19.53 32.56
CA ASP A 413 6.23 20.26 33.65
C ASP A 413 7.08 21.40 34.27
N GLY A 414 7.90 22.04 33.44
CA GLY A 414 8.76 23.14 33.86
C GLY A 414 10.11 22.73 34.44
N GLU A 415 10.37 21.45 34.64
CA GLU A 415 11.66 20.92 35.03
C GLU A 415 12.42 20.37 33.81
N LYS A 416 13.70 20.73 33.70
CA LYS A 416 14.58 20.17 32.65
C LYS A 416 14.84 18.70 32.96
N THR A 417 14.19 17.82 32.27
CA THR A 417 14.38 16.36 32.39
C THR A 417 15.05 15.86 31.15
N ALA A 418 16.27 15.33 31.27
CA ALA A 418 16.97 14.75 30.13
C ALA A 418 16.52 13.29 29.94
N VAL A 419 15.79 12.97 28.85
CA VAL A 419 15.66 11.59 28.38
C VAL A 419 16.73 11.39 27.31
N ALA A 420 17.93 11.07 27.74
CA ALA A 420 19.11 11.02 26.89
C ALA A 420 18.85 10.12 25.65
N GLY A 421 19.09 10.66 24.46
CA GLY A 421 18.92 9.97 23.19
C GLY A 421 17.50 9.72 22.73
N ALA A 422 16.48 10.26 23.42
CA ALA A 422 15.11 10.21 22.94
C ALA A 422 14.92 11.15 21.74
N MET A 423 14.15 10.70 20.75
CA MET A 423 13.74 11.53 19.62
C MET A 423 12.38 12.16 19.89
N ARG A 424 12.27 13.44 19.57
CA ARG A 424 11.04 14.22 19.71
C ARG A 424 10.37 14.40 18.36
N PRO A 425 9.04 14.29 18.28
CA PRO A 425 8.30 14.69 17.09
C PRO A 425 7.99 16.20 17.13
N ALA A 426 8.36 16.92 16.09
CA ALA A 426 7.84 18.25 15.79
C ALA A 426 6.81 18.11 14.68
N LEU A 427 5.60 18.59 14.93
CA LEU A 427 4.54 18.52 13.94
C LEU A 427 4.59 19.75 13.02
N ALA A 428 4.78 19.52 11.73
CA ALA A 428 4.81 20.58 10.74
C ALA A 428 4.21 20.14 9.41
N ARG A 429 3.99 21.09 8.52
CA ARG A 429 3.52 20.83 7.18
C ARG A 429 4.64 20.35 6.28
N GLN A 430 4.37 19.30 5.53
CA GLN A 430 5.25 18.77 4.49
C GLN A 430 4.54 18.72 3.15
N THR A 431 5.21 19.13 2.10
CA THR A 431 4.76 18.91 0.73
C THR A 431 5.74 17.97 0.02
N VAL A 432 5.21 16.95 -0.66
CA VAL A 432 6.01 15.95 -1.36
C VAL A 432 5.59 15.88 -2.82
N LEU A 433 6.53 16.03 -3.73
CA LEU A 433 6.35 15.69 -5.14
C LEU A 433 7.10 14.38 -5.39
N SER A 434 6.45 13.41 -6.00
CA SER A 434 7.05 12.10 -6.29
C SER A 434 6.94 11.72 -7.75
N PHE A 435 7.93 10.97 -8.24
CA PHE A 435 7.97 10.38 -9.57
C PHE A 435 8.24 8.88 -9.41
N ASN A 436 7.35 8.07 -9.96
CA ASN A 436 7.34 6.64 -9.68
C ASN A 436 7.27 5.85 -10.98
N GLY A 437 8.05 4.79 -11.07
CA GLY A 437 8.07 3.86 -12.19
C GLY A 437 8.13 2.42 -11.69
N GLU A 438 7.19 1.61 -12.10
CA GLU A 438 7.09 0.20 -11.75
C GLU A 438 6.98 -0.62 -13.03
N VAL A 439 7.75 -1.69 -13.14
CA VAL A 439 7.75 -2.60 -14.29
C VAL A 439 7.80 -4.03 -13.79
N THR A 440 6.92 -4.87 -14.32
CA THR A 440 6.98 -6.32 -14.14
C THR A 440 7.10 -6.98 -15.50
N TRP A 441 8.15 -7.77 -15.69
CA TRP A 441 8.41 -8.50 -16.92
C TRP A 441 8.39 -10.00 -16.69
N ARG A 442 7.51 -10.70 -17.43
CA ARG A 442 7.31 -12.14 -17.38
C ARG A 442 7.51 -12.75 -18.78
N PRO A 443 8.74 -12.91 -19.27
CA PRO A 443 9.00 -13.45 -20.60
C PRO A 443 8.44 -14.87 -20.77
N VAL A 444 8.55 -15.67 -19.70
CA VAL A 444 8.00 -17.03 -19.59
C VAL A 444 7.31 -17.19 -18.22
N SER A 445 6.44 -18.19 -18.11
CA SER A 445 5.65 -18.41 -16.88
C SER A 445 6.50 -18.71 -15.63
N SER A 446 7.69 -19.25 -15.83
CA SER A 446 8.63 -19.59 -14.74
C SER A 446 9.59 -18.47 -14.37
N PHE A 447 9.59 -17.34 -15.07
CA PHE A 447 10.53 -16.25 -14.80
C PHE A 447 9.83 -14.91 -14.70
N ARG A 448 10.10 -14.16 -13.63
CA ARG A 448 9.56 -12.83 -13.36
C ARG A 448 10.66 -11.89 -12.90
N THR A 449 10.70 -10.70 -13.47
CA THR A 449 11.57 -9.60 -13.05
C THR A 449 10.69 -8.41 -12.67
N GLU A 450 11.02 -7.77 -11.58
CA GLU A 450 10.33 -6.57 -11.08
C GLU A 450 11.34 -5.45 -10.88
N LEU A 451 11.04 -4.28 -11.41
CA LEU A 451 11.79 -3.05 -11.25
C LEU A 451 10.88 -2.01 -10.64
N GLY A 452 11.29 -1.40 -9.55
CA GLY A 452 10.67 -0.23 -8.95
C GLY A 452 11.69 0.90 -8.84
N VAL A 453 11.29 2.12 -9.19
CA VAL A 453 12.10 3.34 -9.08
C VAL A 453 11.22 4.46 -8.57
N HIS A 454 11.61 5.10 -7.48
CA HIS A 454 10.86 6.16 -6.84
C HIS A 454 11.78 7.33 -6.49
N GLY A 455 11.39 8.52 -6.91
CA GLY A 455 12.08 9.76 -6.61
C GLY A 455 11.15 10.71 -5.86
N TYR A 456 11.69 11.44 -4.87
CA TYR A 456 10.92 12.32 -4.00
C TYR A 456 11.61 13.69 -3.87
N ILE A 457 10.82 14.74 -3.96
CA ILE A 457 11.21 16.11 -3.67
C ILE A 457 10.37 16.55 -2.48
N TYR A 458 11.03 16.82 -1.37
CA TYR A 458 10.40 17.29 -0.15
C TYR A 458 10.54 18.82 -0.06
N ASN A 459 9.44 19.49 0.27
CA ASN A 459 9.46 20.89 0.66
C ASN A 459 9.11 20.95 2.16
N ASP A 460 10.13 21.24 2.96
CA ASP A 460 10.11 21.28 4.41
C ASP A 460 10.33 22.73 4.91
N ASP A 461 9.90 23.74 4.16
CA ASP A 461 10.21 25.17 4.37
C ASP A 461 9.74 25.72 5.72
N GLU A 462 8.74 25.09 6.34
CA GLU A 462 8.22 25.52 7.65
C GLU A 462 9.15 25.13 8.81
N THR A 463 10.06 24.20 8.59
CA THR A 463 11.01 23.74 9.61
C THR A 463 12.43 23.72 9.05
N LYS A 464 13.41 23.88 9.93
CA LYS A 464 14.82 23.59 9.59
C LYS A 464 15.17 22.11 9.79
N LEU A 465 14.18 21.28 10.08
CA LEU A 465 14.34 19.86 10.38
C LEU A 465 14.27 19.04 9.10
N HIS A 466 15.12 18.04 8.99
CA HIS A 466 15.05 17.06 7.93
C HIS A 466 14.07 15.94 8.29
N ASN A 467 13.33 15.45 7.28
CA ASN A 467 12.28 14.46 7.47
C ASN A 467 12.77 13.02 7.69
N GLY A 468 14.07 12.75 7.59
CA GLY A 468 14.65 11.42 7.73
C GLY A 468 14.25 10.45 6.60
N ALA A 469 13.65 10.94 5.51
CA ALA A 469 13.21 10.13 4.37
C ALA A 469 14.24 10.20 3.22
N PRO A 470 14.37 9.13 2.40
CA PRO A 470 15.24 9.15 1.24
C PRO A 470 14.64 9.98 0.11
N SER A 471 15.47 10.69 -0.66
CA SER A 471 15.04 11.37 -1.88
C SER A 471 14.91 10.43 -3.09
N PHE A 472 15.44 9.23 -2.99
CA PHE A 472 15.39 8.21 -4.03
C PHE A 472 15.41 6.82 -3.41
N ASP A 473 14.60 5.91 -3.95
CA ASP A 473 14.75 4.50 -3.73
C ASP A 473 14.49 3.71 -5.02
N GLY A 474 15.10 2.53 -5.12
CA GLY A 474 14.96 1.66 -6.26
C GLY A 474 15.13 0.20 -5.87
N SER A 475 14.40 -0.66 -6.52
CA SER A 475 14.47 -2.11 -6.33
C SER A 475 14.49 -2.83 -7.66
N LEU A 476 15.31 -3.85 -7.77
CA LEU A 476 15.32 -4.79 -8.88
C LEU A 476 15.32 -6.20 -8.30
N SER A 477 14.34 -7.00 -8.67
CA SER A 477 14.28 -8.40 -8.27
C SER A 477 14.04 -9.30 -9.48
N ALA A 478 14.54 -10.52 -9.40
CA ALA A 478 14.33 -11.57 -10.39
C ALA A 478 13.99 -12.87 -9.66
N HIS A 479 12.95 -13.55 -10.11
CA HIS A 479 12.45 -14.79 -9.57
C HIS A 479 12.31 -15.84 -10.67
N TYR A 480 12.78 -17.04 -10.36
CA TYR A 480 12.58 -18.20 -11.20
C TYR A 480 11.88 -19.30 -10.43
N ASP A 481 10.73 -19.73 -10.93
CA ASP A 481 9.90 -20.78 -10.34
C ASP A 481 9.87 -21.99 -11.28
N GLY A 482 10.79 -22.90 -11.06
CA GLY A 482 10.85 -24.18 -11.75
C GLY A 482 10.05 -25.27 -11.03
N ARG A 483 9.84 -26.40 -11.71
CA ARG A 483 9.09 -27.52 -11.13
C ARG A 483 9.71 -28.12 -9.86
N LYS A 484 11.02 -28.02 -9.70
CA LYS A 484 11.77 -28.63 -8.58
C LYS A 484 12.60 -27.62 -7.80
N ILE A 485 12.95 -26.51 -8.41
CA ILE A 485 13.85 -25.51 -7.83
C ILE A 485 13.24 -24.14 -8.11
N SER A 486 13.15 -23.33 -7.07
CA SER A 486 12.82 -21.91 -7.15
C SER A 486 13.95 -21.11 -6.53
N PHE A 487 14.34 -20.03 -7.17
CA PHE A 487 15.32 -19.11 -6.64
C PHE A 487 14.93 -17.67 -6.99
N GLY A 488 15.36 -16.74 -6.14
CA GLY A 488 15.17 -15.31 -6.37
C GLY A 488 16.39 -14.53 -5.91
N ALA A 489 16.67 -13.44 -6.60
CA ALA A 489 17.68 -12.48 -6.22
C ALA A 489 17.13 -11.07 -6.36
N GLY A 490 17.56 -10.15 -5.48
CA GLY A 490 17.11 -8.78 -5.53
C GLY A 490 18.15 -7.81 -5.00
N VAL A 491 18.13 -6.60 -5.57
CA VAL A 491 18.96 -5.47 -5.14
C VAL A 491 18.03 -4.33 -4.78
N TYR A 492 18.28 -3.72 -3.63
CA TYR A 492 17.60 -2.53 -3.19
C TYR A 492 18.62 -1.40 -3.01
N LEU A 493 18.32 -0.24 -3.58
CA LEU A 493 19.13 0.97 -3.52
C LEU A 493 18.33 2.08 -2.87
N GLN A 494 18.95 2.85 -2.03
CA GLN A 494 18.33 4.00 -1.38
C GLN A 494 19.34 5.13 -1.25
N SER A 495 18.89 6.38 -1.43
CA SER A 495 19.73 7.53 -1.14
C SER A 495 20.00 7.68 0.36
N ALA A 496 21.02 8.44 0.72
CA ALA A 496 21.28 8.80 2.10
C ALA A 496 20.05 9.50 2.73
N ARG A 497 19.87 9.28 4.03
CA ARG A 497 18.82 9.92 4.83
C ARG A 497 19.46 10.98 5.72
N LYS A 498 18.82 12.14 5.80
CA LYS A 498 19.26 13.24 6.66
C LYS A 498 18.36 13.35 7.87
N TRP A 499 18.96 13.47 9.04
CA TRP A 499 18.30 13.64 10.30
C TRP A 499 18.76 14.93 10.95
N SER A 500 17.97 15.47 11.87
CA SER A 500 18.27 16.71 12.58
C SER A 500 18.54 16.44 14.06
N ALA A 501 19.51 17.16 14.58
CA ALA A 501 19.73 17.32 16.00
C ALA A 501 19.57 18.82 16.36
N VAL A 502 18.93 19.10 17.47
CA VAL A 502 18.66 20.45 17.94
C VAL A 502 19.28 20.63 19.33
N PHE A 503 20.20 21.55 19.44
CA PHE A 503 20.88 21.89 20.68
C PHE A 503 20.47 23.27 21.15
N GLU A 504 20.22 23.43 22.44
CA GLU A 504 20.05 24.73 23.07
C GLU A 504 21.42 25.29 23.37
N ASN A 505 21.84 26.30 22.63
CA ASN A 505 23.08 27.00 22.96
C ASN A 505 22.80 27.95 24.13
N THR A 506 23.11 27.52 25.33
CA THR A 506 22.96 28.32 26.56
C THR A 506 24.05 29.39 26.70
N GLY A 507 24.45 30.07 25.63
CA GLY A 507 25.36 31.21 25.65
C GLY A 507 26.48 31.15 26.67
N THR A 508 27.67 31.61 26.36
CA THR A 508 28.74 31.75 27.32
C THR A 508 28.29 32.60 28.52
N GLU A 509 28.75 32.29 29.74
CA GLU A 509 28.43 32.93 31.04
C GLU A 509 28.47 34.48 31.05
N THR A 510 28.89 35.12 29.99
CA THR A 510 29.08 36.57 29.87
C THR A 510 27.94 37.34 29.20
N ALA A 511 26.98 36.68 28.60
CA ALA A 511 25.76 37.33 28.04
C ALA A 511 24.56 36.38 28.13
N PRO A 512 23.61 36.62 29.03
CA PRO A 512 22.33 35.93 29.00
C PRO A 512 21.57 36.38 27.73
N GLY A 513 21.84 35.71 26.61
CA GLY A 513 21.11 35.85 25.37
C GLY A 513 19.94 34.89 25.36
N GLU A 514 18.95 35.22 24.54
CA GLU A 514 17.90 34.25 24.25
C GLU A 514 18.51 32.93 23.75
N PRO A 515 17.97 31.77 24.14
CA PRO A 515 18.51 30.47 23.74
C PRO A 515 18.51 30.37 22.20
N VAL A 516 19.70 30.26 21.62
CA VAL A 516 19.86 30.08 20.19
C VAL A 516 19.80 28.58 19.90
N MET A 517 18.78 28.16 19.19
CA MET A 517 18.68 26.77 18.74
C MET A 517 19.69 26.52 17.63
N GLN A 518 20.62 25.64 17.86
CA GLN A 518 21.58 25.18 16.87
C GLN A 518 21.06 23.91 16.23
N TYR A 519 20.99 23.89 14.90
CA TYR A 519 20.55 22.76 14.12
C TYR A 519 21.73 22.07 13.47
N ASP A 520 21.98 20.82 13.83
CA ASP A 520 22.97 19.97 13.19
C ASP A 520 22.29 18.91 12.33
N THR A 521 22.92 18.59 11.20
CA THR A 521 22.45 17.57 10.28
C THR A 521 23.45 16.42 10.22
N PHE A 522 22.96 15.20 10.36
CA PHE A 522 23.77 13.99 10.14
C PHE A 522 23.14 13.12 9.06
N GLU A 523 24.00 12.49 8.26
CA GLU A 523 23.58 11.61 7.17
C GLU A 523 23.73 10.14 7.59
N ALA A 524 22.63 9.38 7.43
CA ALA A 524 22.71 7.93 7.55
C ALA A 524 23.20 7.34 6.23
N VAL A 525 24.23 6.52 6.28
CA VAL A 525 24.80 5.85 5.10
C VAL A 525 23.79 4.88 4.51
N SER A 526 23.62 4.91 3.19
CA SER A 526 22.77 3.96 2.48
C SER A 526 23.42 2.58 2.42
N TYR A 527 22.65 1.55 2.73
CA TYR A 527 23.08 0.17 2.59
C TYR A 527 22.43 -0.47 1.39
N THR A 528 23.24 -1.09 0.54
CA THR A 528 22.76 -1.98 -0.54
C THR A 528 22.56 -3.37 0.05
N HIS A 529 21.33 -3.86 0.04
CA HIS A 529 21.03 -5.22 0.46
C HIS A 529 20.94 -6.14 -0.76
N LEU A 530 21.88 -7.08 -0.87
CA LEU A 530 21.77 -8.22 -1.77
C LEU A 530 21.02 -9.33 -1.02
N ARG A 531 19.83 -9.71 -1.49
CA ARG A 531 19.06 -10.83 -0.97
C ARG A 531 19.10 -11.95 -2.01
N ALA A 532 19.77 -13.03 -1.69
CA ALA A 532 19.78 -14.26 -2.48
C ALA A 532 18.73 -15.24 -1.96
#